data_5e26788d1baf9a1f5f5bbbaa7fbabb91
#
_entry.id   5e26788d1baf9a1f5f5bbbaa7fbabb91
#
_cell.length_a   1.000
_cell.length_b   1.000
_cell.length_c   1.000
_cell.angle_alpha   90.00
_cell.angle_beta   90.00
_cell.angle_gamma   90.00
#
_symmetry.space_group_name_H-M   'P 1'
#
loop_
_entity.id
_entity.type
_entity.pdbx_description
1 polymer ?
#
loop_
_entity_poly.entity_id
_entity_poly.type
_entity_poly.pdbx_seq_one_letter_code
_entity_poly.pdbx_strand_id
1 'polypeptide(L)'
;MHSRFFAGDLMNKKTRMLAHGAVIAALYVALTYFQNFLIPNSATWAIQFRVSEALCVLALFTPAAIPGLTIGCLLFNISFAGALPLDFLIGSLASLLATAGMYLTRRITIKGYPLLALLLPAVFNALLVGWELDVYIGGGFWLNALYVAIGEAAVLLTLGSLLYYAIKARHLDNTLFG
;
A
#
# COMPACT_ATOMS: atom_id res chain seq x y z
N MET A 1 -7.45 -18.62 -42.09
CA MET A 1 -6.50 -17.54 -41.79
C MET A 1 -7.24 -16.52 -40.92
N HIS A 2 -7.30 -16.77 -39.59
CA HIS A 2 -8.04 -15.92 -38.64
C HIS A 2 -7.01 -15.13 -37.84
N SER A 3 -6.83 -13.86 -38.20
CA SER A 3 -6.06 -12.91 -37.42
C SER A 3 -6.81 -12.60 -36.13
N ARG A 4 -6.36 -13.22 -35.03
CA ARG A 4 -6.75 -12.74 -33.70
C ARG A 4 -6.03 -11.42 -33.45
N PHE A 5 -6.71 -10.32 -33.74
CA PHE A 5 -6.32 -9.01 -33.25
C PHE A 5 -6.46 -9.05 -31.73
N PHE A 6 -5.36 -9.25 -31.03
CA PHE A 6 -5.30 -9.04 -29.61
C PHE A 6 -5.36 -7.52 -29.35
N ALA A 7 -6.46 -7.05 -28.81
CA ALA A 7 -6.64 -5.67 -28.36
C ALA A 7 -5.59 -5.20 -27.30
N GLY A 8 -4.73 -6.12 -26.84
CA GLY A 8 -3.67 -5.84 -25.88
C GLY A 8 -2.43 -5.13 -26.43
N ASP A 9 -2.23 -5.14 -27.73
CA ASP A 9 -0.99 -4.61 -28.35
C ASP A 9 -1.08 -3.11 -28.72
N LEU A 10 -2.24 -2.49 -28.51
CA LEU A 10 -2.48 -1.07 -28.86
C LEU A 10 -2.28 -0.09 -27.69
N MET A 11 -2.13 -0.56 -26.46
CA MET A 11 -1.89 0.35 -25.34
C MET A 11 -0.40 0.61 -25.17
N ASN A 12 -0.01 1.87 -25.36
CA ASN A 12 1.33 2.35 -25.02
C ASN A 12 1.66 1.97 -23.55
N LYS A 13 2.90 1.57 -23.33
CA LYS A 13 3.43 1.18 -21.99
C LYS A 13 3.07 2.19 -20.89
N LYS A 14 3.06 3.47 -21.22
CA LYS A 14 2.65 4.57 -20.32
C LYS A 14 1.16 4.49 -19.97
N THR A 15 0.30 4.25 -20.95
CA THR A 15 -1.16 4.14 -20.73
C THR A 15 -1.49 2.93 -19.86
N ARG A 16 -0.82 1.79 -20.08
CA ARG A 16 -0.97 0.59 -19.24
C ARG A 16 -0.56 0.86 -17.79
N MET A 17 0.58 1.51 -17.59
CA MET A 17 1.05 1.87 -16.25
C MET A 17 0.07 2.82 -15.54
N LEU A 18 -0.47 3.79 -16.26
CA LEU A 18 -1.46 4.73 -15.72
C LEU A 18 -2.76 4.01 -15.35
N ALA A 19 -3.26 3.13 -16.21
CA ALA A 19 -4.46 2.33 -15.94
C ALA A 19 -4.29 1.43 -14.71
N HIS A 20 -3.16 0.72 -14.59
CA HIS A 20 -2.85 -0.08 -13.40
C HIS A 20 -2.79 0.79 -12.14
N GLY A 21 -2.12 1.94 -12.19
CA GLY A 21 -2.05 2.87 -11.06
C GLY A 21 -3.43 3.35 -10.62
N ALA A 22 -4.29 3.71 -11.59
CA ALA A 22 -5.66 4.16 -11.30
C ALA A 22 -6.52 3.06 -10.65
N VAL A 23 -6.43 1.82 -11.14
CA VAL A 23 -7.14 0.68 -10.54
C VAL A 23 -6.64 0.41 -9.11
N ILE A 24 -5.31 0.45 -8.90
CA ILE A 24 -4.72 0.25 -7.57
C ILE A 24 -5.18 1.35 -6.61
N ALA A 25 -5.19 2.62 -7.04
CA ALA A 25 -5.69 3.73 -6.24
C ALA A 25 -7.17 3.55 -5.85
N ALA A 26 -8.01 3.17 -6.81
CA ALA A 26 -9.43 2.91 -6.56
C ALA A 26 -9.64 1.75 -5.58
N LEU A 27 -8.88 0.66 -5.72
CA LEU A 27 -8.93 -0.47 -4.78
C LEU A 27 -8.50 -0.07 -3.37
N TYR A 28 -7.44 0.74 -3.25
CA TYR A 28 -6.99 1.24 -1.94
C TYR A 28 -8.09 2.02 -1.25
N VAL A 29 -8.68 3.00 -1.94
CA VAL A 29 -9.77 3.82 -1.40
C VAL A 29 -10.97 2.95 -1.03
N ALA A 30 -11.41 2.07 -1.93
CA ALA A 30 -12.56 1.20 -1.71
C ALA A 30 -12.36 0.28 -0.49
N LEU A 31 -11.20 -0.37 -0.37
CA LEU A 31 -10.89 -1.25 0.75
C LEU A 31 -10.82 -0.48 2.07
N THR A 32 -10.24 0.72 2.08
CA THR A 32 -10.13 1.52 3.30
C THR A 32 -11.51 2.01 3.76
N TYR A 33 -12.36 2.47 2.84
CA TYR A 33 -13.75 2.83 3.17
C TYR A 33 -14.56 1.64 3.63
N PHE A 34 -14.46 0.50 2.95
CA PHE A 34 -15.16 -0.72 3.33
C PHE A 34 -14.75 -1.19 4.74
N GLN A 35 -13.46 -1.15 5.03
CA GLN A 35 -12.95 -1.46 6.36
C GLN A 35 -13.51 -0.50 7.43
N ASN A 36 -13.51 0.81 7.18
CA ASN A 36 -14.07 1.79 8.11
C ASN A 36 -15.59 1.67 8.27
N PHE A 37 -16.30 1.17 7.26
CA PHE A 37 -17.72 0.85 7.36
C PHE A 37 -17.96 -0.35 8.30
N LEU A 38 -17.12 -1.39 8.22
CA LEU A 38 -17.24 -2.59 9.07
C LEU A 38 -16.75 -2.33 10.50
N ILE A 39 -15.63 -1.62 10.64
CA ILE A 39 -15.00 -1.33 11.94
C ILE A 39 -14.69 0.16 11.95
N PRO A 40 -15.61 1.00 12.44
CA PRO A 40 -15.45 2.45 12.42
C PRO A 40 -14.13 2.90 13.06
N ASN A 41 -13.44 3.82 12.41
CA ASN A 41 -12.16 4.42 12.81
C ASN A 41 -10.95 3.46 12.89
N SER A 42 -11.08 2.18 12.49
CA SER A 42 -9.97 1.21 12.56
C SER A 42 -8.75 1.60 11.73
N ALA A 43 -8.92 2.41 10.70
CA ALA A 43 -7.84 2.93 9.87
C ALA A 43 -7.15 4.20 10.44
N THR A 44 -7.68 4.74 11.55
CA THR A 44 -7.21 6.01 12.16
C THR A 44 -6.89 5.88 13.65
N TRP A 45 -7.03 4.70 14.23
CA TRP A 45 -6.66 4.46 15.62
C TRP A 45 -5.14 4.48 15.81
N ALA A 46 -4.69 4.59 17.06
CA ALA A 46 -3.27 4.52 17.40
C ALA A 46 -2.63 3.20 16.93
N ILE A 47 -3.34 2.08 17.04
CA ILE A 47 -2.97 0.82 16.37
C ILE A 47 -3.76 0.76 15.06
N GLN A 48 -3.15 1.27 13.99
CA GLN A 48 -3.81 1.32 12.68
C GLN A 48 -3.74 -0.03 11.98
N PHE A 49 -4.88 -0.67 11.80
CA PHE A 49 -5.01 -1.84 10.93
C PHE A 49 -5.62 -1.40 9.60
N ARG A 50 -4.81 -0.95 8.67
CA ARG A 50 -5.27 -0.60 7.31
C ARG A 50 -5.15 -1.82 6.40
N VAL A 51 -6.26 -2.51 6.15
CA VAL A 51 -6.29 -3.67 5.22
C VAL A 51 -5.77 -3.31 3.84
N SER A 52 -6.01 -2.08 3.39
CA SER A 52 -5.51 -1.55 2.11
C SER A 52 -3.97 -1.52 2.02
N GLU A 53 -3.25 -1.48 3.15
CA GLU A 53 -1.78 -1.56 3.14
C GLU A 53 -1.26 -2.91 2.64
N ALA A 54 -2.07 -3.97 2.70
CA ALA A 54 -1.73 -5.23 2.04
C ALA A 54 -1.47 -5.06 0.53
N LEU A 55 -2.10 -4.06 -0.11
CA LEU A 55 -1.86 -3.74 -1.53
C LEU A 55 -0.45 -3.20 -1.79
N CYS A 56 0.30 -2.76 -0.77
CA CYS A 56 1.69 -2.33 -0.92
C CYS A 56 2.56 -3.43 -1.53
N VAL A 57 2.19 -4.70 -1.33
CA VAL A 57 2.81 -5.86 -1.96
C VAL A 57 2.85 -5.77 -3.49
N LEU A 58 1.91 -5.07 -4.12
CA LEU A 58 1.90 -4.86 -5.58
C LEU A 58 3.14 -4.09 -6.06
N ALA A 59 3.77 -3.27 -5.20
CA ALA A 59 5.01 -2.59 -5.53
C ALA A 59 6.19 -3.54 -5.78
N LEU A 60 6.13 -4.77 -5.29
CA LEU A 60 7.14 -5.80 -5.61
C LEU A 60 7.08 -6.25 -7.08
N PHE A 61 5.92 -6.11 -7.73
CA PHE A 61 5.64 -6.62 -9.07
C PHE A 61 5.53 -5.52 -10.12
N THR A 62 5.02 -4.32 -9.75
CA THR A 62 4.82 -3.24 -10.71
C THR A 62 5.15 -1.87 -10.14
N PRO A 63 5.89 -1.01 -10.89
CA PRO A 63 6.15 0.36 -10.47
C PRO A 63 4.88 1.24 -10.49
N ALA A 64 3.81 0.81 -11.17
CA ALA A 64 2.52 1.51 -11.17
C ALA A 64 1.86 1.55 -9.78
N ALA A 65 2.23 0.61 -8.89
CA ALA A 65 1.74 0.59 -7.52
C ALA A 65 2.25 1.79 -6.70
N ILE A 66 3.43 2.33 -7.01
CA ILE A 66 3.98 3.48 -6.28
C ILE A 66 3.03 4.69 -6.38
N PRO A 67 2.77 5.28 -7.56
CA PRO A 67 1.83 6.38 -7.67
C PRO A 67 0.40 5.95 -7.33
N GLY A 68 -0.01 4.72 -7.66
CA GLY A 68 -1.37 4.23 -7.38
C GLY A 68 -1.71 4.24 -5.89
N LEU A 69 -0.86 3.68 -5.05
CA LEU A 69 -1.08 3.63 -3.60
C LEU A 69 -0.92 5.00 -2.95
N THR A 70 0.05 5.80 -3.41
CA THR A 70 0.22 7.18 -2.93
C THR A 70 -1.03 8.03 -3.20
N ILE A 71 -1.57 7.97 -4.42
CA ILE A 71 -2.80 8.70 -4.79
C ILE A 71 -4.01 8.11 -4.05
N GLY A 72 -4.10 6.79 -3.90
CA GLY A 72 -5.17 6.14 -3.14
C GLY A 72 -5.20 6.60 -1.68
N CYS A 73 -4.04 6.63 -1.02
CA CYS A 73 -3.89 7.13 0.34
C CYS A 73 -4.27 8.63 0.44
N LEU A 74 -3.79 9.44 -0.50
CA LEU A 74 -4.11 10.86 -0.58
C LEU A 74 -5.62 11.09 -0.70
N LEU A 75 -6.28 10.41 -1.65
CA LEU A 75 -7.71 10.56 -1.90
C LEU A 75 -8.55 10.12 -0.69
N PHE A 76 -8.17 9.01 -0.04
CA PHE A 76 -8.84 8.57 1.16
C PHE A 76 -8.72 9.62 2.28
N ASN A 77 -7.51 10.06 2.60
CA ASN A 77 -7.27 10.97 3.72
C ASN A 77 -7.88 12.36 3.50
N ILE A 78 -7.93 12.87 2.27
CA ILE A 78 -8.63 14.13 1.95
C ILE A 78 -10.16 13.99 2.10
N SER A 79 -10.70 12.84 1.73
CA SER A 79 -12.15 12.62 1.68
C SER A 79 -12.73 12.09 2.99
N PHE A 80 -11.92 11.58 3.90
CA PHE A 80 -12.35 11.00 5.17
C PHE A 80 -12.36 12.03 6.30
N ALA A 81 -13.55 12.37 6.79
CA ALA A 81 -13.74 13.40 7.84
C ALA A 81 -13.06 13.09 9.19
N GLY A 82 -12.70 11.81 9.42
CA GLY A 82 -12.01 11.38 10.64
C GLY A 82 -10.48 11.39 10.55
N ALA A 83 -9.91 11.78 9.39
CA ALA A 83 -8.46 11.91 9.23
C ALA A 83 -7.90 13.11 9.99
N LEU A 84 -6.65 13.00 10.44
CA LEU A 84 -5.95 14.14 11.05
C LEU A 84 -5.63 15.22 10.00
N PRO A 85 -5.44 16.48 10.41
CA PRO A 85 -5.26 17.59 9.47
C PRO A 85 -4.10 17.44 8.47
N LEU A 86 -3.02 16.73 8.84
CA LEU A 86 -1.88 16.49 7.96
C LEU A 86 -1.84 15.06 7.37
N ASP A 87 -2.80 14.19 7.71
CA ASP A 87 -2.84 12.79 7.28
C ASP A 87 -2.76 12.64 5.75
N PHE A 88 -3.38 13.58 5.01
CA PHE A 88 -3.30 13.58 3.54
C PHE A 88 -1.86 13.76 3.03
N LEU A 89 -1.04 14.52 3.73
CA LEU A 89 0.36 14.77 3.35
C LEU A 89 1.28 13.70 3.93
N ILE A 90 1.20 13.46 5.23
CA ILE A 90 2.10 12.55 5.96
C ILE A 90 1.85 11.10 5.56
N GLY A 91 0.59 10.66 5.55
CA GLY A 91 0.23 9.30 5.13
C GLY A 91 0.58 9.03 3.66
N SER A 92 0.34 10.01 2.77
CA SER A 92 0.71 9.86 1.35
C SER A 92 2.22 9.82 1.14
N LEU A 93 2.99 10.63 1.89
CA LEU A 93 4.45 10.60 1.85
C LEU A 93 4.98 9.26 2.39
N ALA A 94 4.41 8.76 3.47
CA ALA A 94 4.75 7.45 4.01
C ALA A 94 4.51 6.34 2.99
N SER A 95 3.32 6.32 2.35
CA SER A 95 2.98 5.36 1.28
C SER A 95 3.93 5.46 0.08
N LEU A 96 4.32 6.68 -0.33
CA LEU A 96 5.28 6.90 -1.41
C LEU A 96 6.65 6.29 -1.08
N LEU A 97 7.21 6.64 0.08
CA LEU A 97 8.53 6.17 0.50
C LEU A 97 8.54 4.66 0.74
N ALA A 98 7.49 4.13 1.36
CA ALA A 98 7.32 2.71 1.60
C ALA A 98 7.31 1.91 0.29
N THR A 99 6.43 2.28 -0.63
CA THR A 99 6.26 1.54 -1.90
C THR A 99 7.44 1.71 -2.83
N ALA A 100 8.06 2.89 -2.88
CA ALA A 100 9.32 3.09 -3.60
C ALA A 100 10.45 2.25 -3.01
N GLY A 101 10.60 2.23 -1.69
CA GLY A 101 11.54 1.38 -0.98
C GLY A 101 11.31 -0.11 -1.25
N MET A 102 10.06 -0.57 -1.20
CA MET A 102 9.70 -1.95 -1.55
C MET A 102 10.11 -2.31 -2.97
N TYR A 103 9.82 -1.42 -3.93
CA TYR A 103 10.20 -1.64 -5.33
C TYR A 103 11.71 -1.72 -5.52
N LEU A 104 12.48 -0.86 -4.85
CA LEU A 104 13.95 -0.86 -4.91
C LEU A 104 14.55 -2.12 -4.27
N THR A 105 13.99 -2.58 -3.16
CA THR A 105 14.49 -3.73 -2.40
C THR A 105 13.85 -5.07 -2.79
N ARG A 106 12.95 -5.11 -3.78
CA ARG A 106 12.17 -6.29 -4.18
C ARG A 106 12.99 -7.53 -4.55
N ARG A 107 14.26 -7.35 -4.93
CA ARG A 107 15.19 -8.43 -5.26
C ARG A 107 15.91 -9.01 -4.05
N ILE A 108 15.86 -8.33 -2.90
CA ILE A 108 16.49 -8.78 -1.66
C ILE A 108 15.52 -9.73 -0.98
N THR A 109 15.85 -11.03 -1.01
CA THR A 109 14.97 -12.07 -0.46
C THR A 109 15.72 -12.93 0.56
N ILE A 110 15.00 -13.35 1.60
CA ILE A 110 15.48 -14.34 2.58
C ILE A 110 14.74 -15.64 2.29
N LYS A 111 15.45 -16.67 1.84
CA LYS A 111 14.85 -17.95 1.40
C LYS A 111 13.72 -17.79 0.36
N GLY A 112 13.87 -16.83 -0.57
CA GLY A 112 12.88 -16.53 -1.60
C GLY A 112 11.70 -15.64 -1.15
N TYR A 113 11.68 -15.20 0.10
CA TYR A 113 10.64 -14.34 0.64
C TYR A 113 11.16 -12.90 0.85
N PRO A 114 10.49 -11.84 0.35
CA PRO A 114 10.97 -10.46 0.37
C PRO A 114 10.66 -9.78 1.71
N LEU A 115 11.09 -10.38 2.83
CA LEU A 115 10.77 -9.92 4.18
C LEU A 115 11.15 -8.45 4.42
N LEU A 116 12.36 -8.06 3.99
CA LEU A 116 12.83 -6.67 4.14
C LEU A 116 11.89 -5.70 3.43
N ALA A 117 11.55 -5.98 2.18
CA ALA A 117 10.66 -5.13 1.41
C ALA A 117 9.27 -5.05 2.07
N LEU A 118 8.73 -6.17 2.55
CA LEU A 118 7.41 -6.21 3.21
C LEU A 118 7.34 -5.42 4.51
N LEU A 119 8.45 -5.23 5.22
CA LEU A 119 8.49 -4.47 6.47
C LEU A 119 8.69 -2.97 6.27
N LEU A 120 9.07 -2.50 5.07
CA LEU A 120 9.32 -1.08 4.81
C LEU A 120 8.09 -0.19 5.06
N PRO A 121 6.85 -0.57 4.68
CA PRO A 121 5.69 0.23 5.03
C PRO A 121 5.52 0.40 6.54
N ALA A 122 5.72 -0.66 7.31
CA ALA A 122 5.66 -0.57 8.77
C ALA A 122 6.71 0.40 9.33
N VAL A 123 7.91 0.43 8.77
CA VAL A 123 8.98 1.37 9.19
C VAL A 123 8.64 2.81 8.84
N PHE A 124 8.25 3.10 7.59
CA PHE A 124 7.96 4.46 7.16
C PHE A 124 6.70 5.03 7.81
N ASN A 125 5.64 4.22 7.94
CA ASN A 125 4.43 4.63 8.66
C ASN A 125 4.71 4.85 10.15
N ALA A 126 5.47 3.98 10.80
CA ALA A 126 5.85 4.16 12.19
C ALA A 126 6.57 5.50 12.43
N LEU A 127 7.50 5.86 11.56
CA LEU A 127 8.26 7.10 11.71
C LEU A 127 7.42 8.34 11.40
N LEU A 128 6.67 8.35 10.30
CA LEU A 128 5.95 9.53 9.82
C LEU A 128 4.60 9.68 10.50
N VAL A 129 3.78 8.63 10.48
CA VAL A 129 2.45 8.67 11.12
C VAL A 129 2.59 8.61 12.66
N GLY A 130 3.57 7.88 13.19
CA GLY A 130 3.87 7.90 14.63
C GLY A 130 4.25 9.30 15.13
N TRP A 131 5.00 10.07 14.33
CA TRP A 131 5.28 11.48 14.63
C TRP A 131 4.02 12.35 14.55
N GLU A 132 3.19 12.16 13.54
CA GLU A 132 1.93 12.88 13.38
C GLU A 132 0.99 12.65 14.57
N LEU A 133 0.83 11.40 15.00
CA LEU A 133 0.03 11.04 16.16
C LEU A 133 0.55 11.71 17.44
N ASP A 134 1.87 11.80 17.63
CA ASP A 134 2.44 12.47 18.78
C ASP A 134 2.13 13.97 18.79
N VAL A 135 2.17 14.62 17.64
CA VAL A 135 1.84 16.05 17.49
C VAL A 135 0.36 16.35 17.78
N TYR A 136 -0.56 15.51 17.32
CA TYR A 136 -2.00 15.78 17.41
C TYR A 136 -2.70 15.14 18.62
N ILE A 137 -2.23 13.98 19.04
CA ILE A 137 -2.87 13.19 20.12
C ILE A 137 -1.98 13.15 21.37
N GLY A 138 -0.66 13.29 21.20
CA GLY A 138 0.31 13.11 22.28
C GLY A 138 0.63 11.66 22.56
N GLY A 139 1.11 11.35 23.76
CA GLY A 139 1.42 9.99 24.20
C GLY A 139 2.87 9.56 24.01
N GLY A 140 3.67 10.35 23.28
CA GLY A 140 5.07 10.12 23.02
C GLY A 140 5.34 9.41 21.70
N PHE A 141 6.26 9.98 20.93
CA PHE A 141 6.62 9.51 19.58
C PHE A 141 6.91 8.00 19.51
N TRP A 142 7.76 7.50 20.40
CA TRP A 142 8.17 6.09 20.34
C TRP A 142 7.03 5.11 20.61
N LEU A 143 6.09 5.48 21.47
CA LEU A 143 4.92 4.65 21.76
C LEU A 143 3.98 4.61 20.56
N ASN A 144 3.68 5.77 19.97
CA ASN A 144 2.86 5.85 18.77
C ASN A 144 3.51 5.12 17.59
N ALA A 145 4.81 5.31 17.36
CA ALA A 145 5.57 4.62 16.33
C ALA A 145 5.52 3.10 16.50
N LEU A 146 5.64 2.60 17.74
CA LEU A 146 5.54 1.17 18.02
C LEU A 146 4.13 0.63 17.70
N TYR A 147 3.09 1.33 18.09
CA TYR A 147 1.71 0.91 17.80
C TYR A 147 1.41 0.87 16.31
N VAL A 148 1.84 1.89 15.57
CA VAL A 148 1.72 1.92 14.11
C VAL A 148 2.52 0.77 13.49
N ALA A 149 3.77 0.56 13.92
CA ALA A 149 4.61 -0.54 13.40
C ALA A 149 3.97 -1.92 13.61
N ILE A 150 3.38 -2.17 14.77
CA ILE A 150 2.73 -3.46 15.06
C ILE A 150 1.51 -3.67 14.18
N GLY A 151 0.64 -2.65 14.05
CA GLY A 151 -0.55 -2.73 13.21
C GLY A 151 -0.22 -2.98 11.74
N GLU A 152 0.70 -2.20 11.19
CA GLU A 152 1.18 -2.33 9.82
C GLU A 152 1.87 -3.68 9.56
N ALA A 153 2.79 -4.08 10.44
CA ALA A 153 3.49 -5.36 10.31
C ALA A 153 2.51 -6.54 10.36
N ALA A 154 1.49 -6.48 11.21
CA ALA A 154 0.46 -7.51 11.28
C ALA A 154 -0.28 -7.66 9.95
N VAL A 155 -0.72 -6.55 9.32
CA VAL A 155 -1.40 -6.58 8.02
C VAL A 155 -0.48 -7.08 6.91
N LEU A 156 0.75 -6.57 6.85
CA LEU A 156 1.71 -6.92 5.79
C LEU A 156 2.18 -8.37 5.87
N LEU A 157 2.47 -8.86 7.07
CA LEU A 157 2.93 -10.23 7.26
C LEU A 157 1.79 -11.28 7.17
N THR A 158 0.54 -10.88 7.32
CA THR A 158 -0.63 -11.75 7.13
C THR A 158 -1.24 -11.57 5.75
N LEU A 159 -2.04 -10.53 5.56
CA LEU A 159 -2.77 -10.27 4.30
C LEU A 159 -1.83 -9.95 3.14
N GLY A 160 -0.76 -9.18 3.40
CA GLY A 160 0.26 -8.89 2.39
C GLY A 160 0.97 -10.15 1.92
N SER A 161 1.38 -11.03 2.85
CA SER A 161 2.01 -12.31 2.49
C SER A 161 1.07 -13.23 1.74
N LEU A 162 -0.20 -13.29 2.15
CA LEU A 162 -1.22 -14.08 1.45
C LEU A 162 -1.38 -13.58 0.01
N LEU A 163 -1.46 -12.27 -0.19
CA LEU A 163 -1.54 -11.65 -1.51
C LEU A 163 -0.28 -11.94 -2.35
N TYR A 164 0.92 -11.83 -1.73
CA TYR A 164 2.18 -12.15 -2.40
C TYR A 164 2.20 -13.58 -2.94
N TYR A 165 1.88 -14.55 -2.09
CA TYR A 165 1.86 -15.96 -2.48
C TYR A 165 0.74 -16.26 -3.50
N ALA A 166 -0.42 -15.63 -3.38
CA ALA A 166 -1.51 -15.78 -4.34
C ALA A 166 -1.12 -15.30 -5.74
N ILE A 167 -0.43 -14.14 -5.83
CA ILE A 167 0.09 -13.61 -7.10
C ILE A 167 1.12 -14.58 -7.71
N LYS A 168 2.07 -15.05 -6.89
CA LYS A 168 3.14 -15.98 -7.33
C LYS A 168 2.58 -17.32 -7.76
N ALA A 169 1.69 -17.94 -6.97
CA ALA A 169 1.12 -19.24 -7.25
C ALA A 169 0.28 -19.26 -8.54
N ARG A 170 -0.35 -18.16 -8.88
CA ARG A 170 -1.18 -18.02 -10.09
C ARG A 170 -0.44 -17.40 -11.28
N HIS A 171 0.88 -17.16 -11.16
CA HIS A 171 1.70 -16.51 -12.19
C HIS A 171 1.13 -15.16 -12.69
N LEU A 172 0.38 -14.45 -11.82
CA LEU A 172 -0.23 -13.17 -12.15
C LEU A 172 0.81 -12.06 -12.36
N ASP A 173 1.99 -12.20 -11.78
CA ASP A 173 3.14 -11.32 -12.01
C ASP A 173 3.51 -11.22 -13.49
N ASN A 174 3.49 -12.34 -14.22
CA ASN A 174 3.78 -12.36 -15.65
C ASN A 174 2.59 -11.95 -16.51
N THR A 175 1.35 -12.27 -16.06
CA THR A 175 0.14 -12.03 -16.86
C THR A 175 -0.34 -10.59 -16.77
N LEU A 176 -0.29 -9.98 -15.58
CA LEU A 176 -0.79 -8.62 -15.34
C LEU A 176 0.30 -7.56 -15.45
N PHE A 177 1.54 -7.87 -15.08
CA PHE A 177 2.61 -6.89 -14.92
C PHE A 177 3.80 -7.11 -15.87
N GLY A 178 3.82 -8.24 -16.62
CA GLY A 178 4.83 -8.60 -17.62
C GLY A 178 4.80 -7.75 -18.91
#